data_9e538eb8dc99cadc541a4c13f427160e
#
_entry.id   9e538eb8dc99cadc541a4c13f427160e
#
_cell.length_a   1.000
_cell.length_b   1.000
_cell.length_c   1.000
_cell.angle_alpha   90.00
_cell.angle_beta   90.00
_cell.angle_gamma   90.00
#
_symmetry.space_group_name_H-M   'P 1'
#
loop_
_entity.id
_entity.type
_entity.pdbx_description
1 polymer ?
#
loop_
_entity_poly.entity_id
_entity_poly.type
_entity_poly.pdbx_seq_one_letter_code
_entity_poly.pdbx_strand_id
1 'polypeptide(L)'
;RGYGQRDAKASVPVGYEHIEEMFPLDFEEFLWAMGITPQIIDYVSECMHDAKPVGAAIHQRLSQLMLQYCVVGGMPEAVAAFQLHHNMGEVLKIQRDIVSGYEEDMLKYAEDKDKARIRECFESIPKQLAKENKKFQYSLIRKGAKASQYTGSIQRIEDAGIITRCYNLHITELPLD
;
A
#
# COMPACT_ATOMS: atom_id res chain seq x y z
N ARG A 1 0.68 -3.91 -11.53
CA ARG A 1 1.41 -5.10 -11.99
C ARG A 1 2.51 -5.38 -10.99
N GLY A 2 2.39 -6.51 -10.26
CA GLY A 2 3.42 -6.95 -9.33
C GLY A 2 4.76 -7.06 -10.03
N TYR A 3 5.82 -6.64 -9.36
CA TYR A 3 7.20 -6.87 -9.81
C TYR A 3 7.46 -8.36 -9.80
N GLY A 4 7.17 -9.04 -10.92
CA GLY A 4 7.64 -10.39 -11.14
C GLY A 4 9.16 -10.39 -11.02
N GLN A 5 9.72 -11.21 -10.13
CA GLN A 5 11.16 -11.49 -10.16
C GLN A 5 11.52 -11.83 -11.61
N ARG A 6 12.34 -11.00 -12.23
CA ARG A 6 12.85 -11.25 -13.58
C ARG A 6 13.50 -12.62 -13.56
N ASP A 7 13.08 -13.50 -14.45
CA ASP A 7 13.78 -14.76 -14.66
C ASP A 7 15.26 -14.47 -14.82
N ALA A 8 16.11 -15.09 -14.00
CA ALA A 8 17.57 -14.90 -14.01
C ALA A 8 18.22 -15.29 -15.35
N LYS A 9 17.44 -15.70 -16.35
CA LYS A 9 17.85 -16.08 -17.71
C LYS A 9 17.40 -15.10 -18.80
N ALA A 10 16.56 -14.12 -18.50
CA ALA A 10 16.23 -13.09 -19.47
C ALA A 10 17.28 -11.98 -19.43
N SER A 11 18.13 -11.89 -20.46
CA SER A 11 19.04 -10.75 -20.63
C SER A 11 18.19 -9.50 -20.87
N VAL A 12 18.28 -8.56 -19.94
CA VAL A 12 17.66 -7.24 -20.13
C VAL A 12 18.51 -6.47 -21.13
N PRO A 13 17.95 -5.98 -22.24
CA PRO A 13 18.71 -5.14 -23.18
C PRO A 13 19.12 -3.85 -22.47
N VAL A 14 20.37 -3.74 -22.11
CA VAL A 14 20.93 -2.56 -21.43
C VAL A 14 20.80 -1.35 -22.37
N GLY A 15 20.10 -0.30 -21.90
CA GLY A 15 19.98 0.97 -22.62
C GLY A 15 18.76 1.13 -23.51
N TYR A 16 17.84 0.14 -23.56
CA TYR A 16 16.62 0.19 -24.37
C TYR A 16 15.33 0.23 -23.55
N GLU A 17 15.42 0.15 -22.22
CA GLU A 17 14.27 0.19 -21.32
C GLU A 17 14.38 1.40 -20.41
N HIS A 18 13.28 2.15 -20.31
CA HIS A 18 13.05 3.14 -19.26
C HIS A 18 12.07 2.53 -18.26
N ILE A 19 12.52 2.32 -17.03
CA ILE A 19 11.68 1.72 -15.98
C ILE A 19 11.09 2.87 -15.18
N GLU A 20 9.77 3.00 -15.22
CA GLU A 20 9.02 3.91 -14.37
C GLU A 20 8.25 3.11 -13.31
N GLU A 21 8.33 3.56 -12.07
CA GLU A 21 7.60 2.98 -10.96
C GLU A 21 6.24 3.67 -10.84
N MET A 22 5.16 2.87 -10.89
CA MET A 22 3.79 3.36 -10.70
C MET A 22 3.27 2.93 -9.34
N PHE A 23 2.86 3.91 -8.55
CA PHE A 23 2.22 3.70 -7.26
C PHE A 23 0.69 3.72 -7.39
N PRO A 24 -0.05 3.19 -6.40
CA PRO A 24 -1.48 3.46 -6.27
C PRO A 24 -1.75 4.97 -6.22
N LEU A 25 -2.94 5.39 -6.66
CA LEU A 25 -3.35 6.80 -6.59
C LEU A 25 -3.23 7.30 -5.16
N ASP A 26 -2.64 8.47 -4.99
CA ASP A 26 -2.61 9.16 -3.72
C ASP A 26 -3.95 9.88 -3.43
N PHE A 27 -4.03 10.58 -2.30
CA PHE A 27 -5.28 11.26 -1.94
C PHE A 27 -5.61 12.42 -2.87
N GLU A 28 -4.63 13.14 -3.37
CA GLU A 28 -4.84 14.25 -4.32
C GLU A 28 -5.37 13.73 -5.65
N GLU A 29 -4.79 12.66 -6.19
CA GLU A 29 -5.27 12.00 -7.41
C GLU A 29 -6.68 11.42 -7.22
N PHE A 30 -6.98 10.86 -6.04
CA PHE A 30 -8.34 10.44 -5.68
C PHE A 30 -9.29 11.63 -5.65
N LEU A 31 -8.89 12.78 -5.10
CA LEU A 31 -9.70 14.00 -5.11
C LEU A 31 -10.03 14.45 -6.53
N TRP A 32 -9.07 14.40 -7.45
CA TRP A 32 -9.32 14.71 -8.87
C TRP A 32 -10.33 13.74 -9.48
N ALA A 33 -10.19 12.44 -9.23
CA ALA A 33 -11.17 11.45 -9.67
C ALA A 33 -12.58 11.72 -9.10
N MET A 34 -12.69 12.27 -7.90
CA MET A 34 -13.96 12.65 -7.27
C MET A 34 -14.45 14.06 -7.68
N GLY A 35 -13.81 14.69 -8.68
CA GLY A 35 -14.22 15.98 -9.24
C GLY A 35 -13.81 17.21 -8.43
N ILE A 36 -12.86 17.06 -7.50
CA ILE A 36 -12.24 18.21 -6.83
C ILE A 36 -11.28 18.87 -7.81
N THR A 37 -11.44 20.17 -8.02
CA THR A 37 -10.63 20.92 -8.98
C THR A 37 -9.28 21.33 -8.40
N PRO A 38 -8.24 21.52 -9.24
CA PRO A 38 -6.93 22.00 -8.80
C PRO A 38 -6.99 23.27 -7.95
N GLN A 39 -7.90 24.20 -8.27
CA GLN A 39 -8.07 25.46 -7.54
C GLN A 39 -8.43 25.25 -6.06
N ILE A 40 -9.18 24.17 -5.74
CA ILE A 40 -9.49 23.84 -4.35
C ILE A 40 -8.25 23.28 -3.63
N ILE A 41 -7.43 22.50 -4.33
CA ILE A 41 -6.16 21.98 -3.80
C ILE A 41 -5.19 23.14 -3.52
N ASP A 42 -5.05 24.05 -4.49
CA ASP A 42 -4.21 25.25 -4.35
C ASP A 42 -4.65 26.08 -3.14
N TYR A 43 -5.96 26.35 -3.01
CA TYR A 43 -6.53 27.07 -1.86
C TYR A 43 -6.19 26.39 -0.52
N VAL A 44 -6.29 25.07 -0.43
CA VAL A 44 -5.94 24.33 0.80
C VAL A 44 -4.45 24.45 1.10
N SER A 45 -3.60 24.38 0.09
CA SER A 45 -2.15 24.54 0.19
C SER A 45 -1.78 25.96 0.68
N GLU A 46 -2.44 26.98 0.14
CA GLU A 46 -2.27 28.36 0.59
C GLU A 46 -2.69 28.55 2.06
N CYS A 47 -3.84 27.97 2.45
CA CYS A 47 -4.30 27.98 3.85
C CYS A 47 -3.27 27.33 4.79
N MET A 48 -2.66 26.20 4.37
CA MET A 48 -1.63 25.53 5.14
C MET A 48 -0.36 26.38 5.26
N HIS A 49 0.09 26.99 4.15
CA HIS A 49 1.26 27.87 4.12
C HIS A 49 1.08 29.08 5.04
N ASP A 50 -0.09 29.69 5.01
CA ASP A 50 -0.43 30.87 5.79
C ASP A 50 -0.86 30.57 7.23
N ALA A 51 -0.88 29.30 7.62
CA ALA A 51 -1.40 28.81 8.91
C ALA A 51 -2.85 29.31 9.19
N LYS A 52 -3.69 29.37 8.15
CA LYS A 52 -5.10 29.79 8.22
C LYS A 52 -6.02 28.55 8.16
N PRO A 53 -7.16 28.58 8.85
CA PRO A 53 -8.14 27.49 8.74
C PRO A 53 -8.75 27.47 7.34
N VAL A 54 -8.94 26.25 6.79
CA VAL A 54 -9.72 26.02 5.58
C VAL A 54 -11.20 26.29 5.88
N GLY A 55 -11.93 26.86 4.92
CA GLY A 55 -13.36 27.15 5.06
C GLY A 55 -14.16 25.87 5.43
N ALA A 56 -15.10 25.98 6.38
CA ALA A 56 -15.78 24.86 6.99
C ALA A 56 -16.42 23.89 5.98
N ALA A 57 -17.04 24.38 4.92
CA ALA A 57 -17.68 23.55 3.89
C ALA A 57 -16.66 22.72 3.11
N ILE A 58 -15.53 23.33 2.72
CA ILE A 58 -14.43 22.64 2.01
C ILE A 58 -13.80 21.60 2.94
N HIS A 59 -13.50 21.98 4.19
CA HIS A 59 -12.94 21.07 5.18
C HIS A 59 -13.83 19.84 5.40
N GLN A 60 -15.14 20.05 5.57
CA GLN A 60 -16.10 18.95 5.74
C GLN A 60 -16.13 18.04 4.52
N ARG A 61 -16.16 18.59 3.31
CA ARG A 61 -16.17 17.82 2.07
C ARG A 61 -14.88 16.99 1.92
N LEU A 62 -13.72 17.59 2.12
CA LEU A 62 -12.43 16.89 2.02
C LEU A 62 -12.27 15.82 3.11
N SER A 63 -12.76 16.07 4.33
CA SER A 63 -12.78 15.06 5.40
C SER A 63 -13.65 13.86 5.05
N GLN A 64 -14.81 14.06 4.44
CA GLN A 64 -15.65 12.96 3.95
C GLN A 64 -14.94 12.15 2.84
N LEU A 65 -14.30 12.83 1.89
CA LEU A 65 -13.54 12.19 0.82
C LEU A 65 -12.33 11.42 1.37
N MET A 66 -11.65 11.94 2.39
CA MET A 66 -10.57 11.24 3.07
C MET A 66 -11.05 9.93 3.70
N LEU A 67 -12.19 9.93 4.37
CA LEU A 67 -12.78 8.69 4.93
C LEU A 67 -13.13 7.70 3.83
N GLN A 68 -13.66 8.17 2.70
CA GLN A 68 -13.93 7.33 1.54
C GLN A 68 -12.64 6.75 0.96
N TYR A 69 -11.59 7.58 0.79
CA TYR A 69 -10.27 7.14 0.34
C TYR A 69 -9.66 6.08 1.26
N CYS A 70 -9.80 6.23 2.58
CA CYS A 70 -9.32 5.22 3.54
C CYS A 70 -10.00 3.84 3.34
N VAL A 71 -11.21 3.80 2.79
CA VAL A 71 -11.95 2.54 2.52
C VAL A 71 -11.72 2.04 1.09
N VAL A 72 -11.79 2.93 0.11
CA VAL A 72 -11.64 2.59 -1.32
C VAL A 72 -10.17 2.29 -1.67
N GLY A 73 -9.24 3.01 -1.05
CA GLY A 73 -7.82 2.95 -1.38
C GLY A 73 -7.48 3.65 -2.69
N GLY A 74 -6.22 3.51 -3.12
CA GLY A 74 -5.67 4.14 -4.31
C GLY A 74 -5.58 3.22 -5.54
N MET A 75 -6.11 1.98 -5.49
CA MET A 75 -6.04 1.10 -6.66
C MET A 75 -6.96 1.62 -7.78
N PRO A 76 -6.43 1.90 -9.00
CA PRO A 76 -7.18 2.59 -10.04
C PRO A 76 -8.52 1.95 -10.38
N GLU A 77 -8.59 0.62 -10.45
CA GLU A 77 -9.83 -0.11 -10.74
C GLU A 77 -10.88 0.11 -9.64
N ALA A 78 -10.47 0.07 -8.37
CA ALA A 78 -11.36 0.30 -7.24
C ALA A 78 -11.88 1.76 -7.21
N VAL A 79 -10.99 2.73 -7.50
CA VAL A 79 -11.35 4.16 -7.57
C VAL A 79 -12.32 4.41 -8.74
N ALA A 80 -12.07 3.84 -9.92
CA ALA A 80 -12.95 3.98 -11.09
C ALA A 80 -14.34 3.38 -10.81
N ALA A 81 -14.43 2.19 -10.23
CA ALA A 81 -15.69 1.58 -9.87
C ALA A 81 -16.46 2.41 -8.82
N PHE A 82 -15.75 2.96 -7.84
CA PHE A 82 -16.37 3.85 -6.84
C PHE A 82 -16.88 5.14 -7.46
N GLN A 83 -16.10 5.77 -8.35
CA GLN A 83 -16.50 6.98 -9.06
C GLN A 83 -17.77 6.78 -9.91
N LEU A 84 -17.86 5.64 -10.61
CA LEU A 84 -18.97 5.37 -11.52
C LEU A 84 -20.25 4.96 -10.80
N HIS A 85 -20.13 4.10 -9.79
CA HIS A 85 -21.29 3.40 -9.21
C HIS A 85 -21.60 3.80 -7.77
N HIS A 86 -20.66 4.44 -7.06
CA HIS A 86 -20.76 4.74 -5.62
C HIS A 86 -21.15 3.51 -4.79
N ASN A 87 -20.76 2.30 -5.24
CA ASN A 87 -21.12 1.02 -4.65
C ASN A 87 -19.92 0.38 -3.93
N MET A 88 -19.92 0.44 -2.60
CA MET A 88 -18.86 -0.16 -1.79
C MET A 88 -18.78 -1.69 -1.89
N GLY A 89 -19.90 -2.37 -2.22
CA GLY A 89 -19.89 -3.82 -2.43
C GLY A 89 -19.07 -4.24 -3.63
N GLU A 90 -19.12 -3.45 -4.71
CA GLU A 90 -18.32 -3.66 -5.91
C GLU A 90 -16.83 -3.36 -5.65
N VAL A 91 -16.54 -2.26 -4.97
CA VAL A 91 -15.19 -1.91 -4.53
C VAL A 91 -14.57 -3.04 -3.70
N LEU A 92 -15.29 -3.57 -2.71
CA LEU A 92 -14.83 -4.69 -1.89
C LEU A 92 -14.54 -5.95 -2.70
N LYS A 93 -15.33 -6.24 -3.74
CA LYS A 93 -15.07 -7.36 -4.64
C LYS A 93 -13.75 -7.17 -5.38
N ILE A 94 -13.56 -6.00 -6.00
CA ILE A 94 -12.32 -5.64 -6.72
C ILE A 94 -11.11 -5.74 -5.78
N GLN A 95 -11.21 -5.20 -4.57
CA GLN A 95 -10.13 -5.27 -3.57
C GLN A 95 -9.77 -6.72 -3.21
N ARG A 96 -10.76 -7.60 -3.05
CA ARG A 96 -10.53 -9.03 -2.78
C ARG A 96 -9.84 -9.72 -3.95
N ASP A 97 -10.27 -9.42 -5.17
CA ASP A 97 -9.67 -9.99 -6.38
C ASP A 97 -8.20 -9.53 -6.52
N ILE A 98 -7.91 -8.25 -6.23
CA ILE A 98 -6.54 -7.71 -6.19
C ILE A 98 -5.69 -8.42 -5.13
N VAL A 99 -6.20 -8.56 -3.89
CA VAL A 99 -5.49 -9.24 -2.80
C VAL A 99 -5.20 -10.70 -3.15
N SER A 100 -6.17 -11.42 -3.72
CA SER A 100 -5.98 -12.79 -4.19
C SER A 100 -4.92 -12.88 -5.29
N GLY A 101 -4.92 -11.94 -6.24
CA GLY A 101 -3.90 -11.86 -7.29
C GLY A 101 -2.48 -11.63 -6.74
N TYR A 102 -2.33 -10.76 -5.74
CA TYR A 102 -1.05 -10.57 -5.05
C TYR A 102 -0.60 -11.82 -4.30
N GLU A 103 -1.52 -12.51 -3.62
CA GLU A 103 -1.20 -13.76 -2.93
C GLU A 103 -0.71 -14.84 -3.90
N GLU A 104 -1.38 -15.01 -5.02
CA GLU A 104 -0.98 -15.96 -6.07
C GLU A 104 0.39 -15.60 -6.66
N ASP A 105 0.65 -14.33 -6.96
CA ASP A 105 1.92 -13.88 -7.55
C ASP A 105 3.09 -14.08 -6.58
N MET A 106 2.92 -13.75 -5.31
CA MET A 106 3.94 -14.00 -4.28
C MET A 106 4.31 -15.47 -4.14
N LEU A 107 3.33 -16.37 -4.32
CA LEU A 107 3.52 -17.81 -4.17
C LEU A 107 4.07 -18.47 -5.42
N LYS A 108 3.92 -17.87 -6.59
CA LYS A 108 4.26 -18.44 -7.89
C LYS A 108 5.72 -18.90 -7.99
N TYR A 109 6.64 -18.12 -7.43
CA TYR A 109 8.09 -18.39 -7.48
C TYR A 109 8.66 -18.87 -6.15
N ALA A 110 7.81 -19.20 -5.17
CA ALA A 110 8.24 -19.70 -3.88
C ALA A 110 8.39 -21.23 -3.91
N GLU A 111 9.42 -21.74 -3.19
CA GLU A 111 9.50 -23.17 -2.92
C GLU A 111 8.33 -23.60 -2.02
N ASP A 112 7.84 -24.82 -2.16
CA ASP A 112 6.64 -25.29 -1.44
C ASP A 112 6.74 -25.17 0.08
N LYS A 113 7.95 -25.37 0.62
CA LYS A 113 8.21 -25.17 2.08
C LYS A 113 8.05 -23.72 2.55
N ASP A 114 8.20 -22.73 1.65
CA ASP A 114 8.15 -21.31 1.97
C ASP A 114 6.77 -20.71 1.70
N LYS A 115 5.97 -21.33 0.80
CA LYS A 115 4.62 -20.85 0.47
C LYS A 115 3.73 -20.68 1.70
N ALA A 116 3.73 -21.67 2.60
CA ALA A 116 2.95 -21.61 3.83
C ALA A 116 3.39 -20.43 4.72
N ARG A 117 4.70 -20.21 4.84
CA ARG A 117 5.24 -19.11 5.67
C ARG A 117 4.95 -17.73 5.08
N ILE A 118 5.03 -17.59 3.76
CA ILE A 118 4.69 -16.34 3.06
C ILE A 118 3.22 -16.01 3.30
N ARG A 119 2.32 -16.99 3.14
CA ARG A 119 0.89 -16.81 3.40
C ARG A 119 0.61 -16.45 4.85
N GLU A 120 1.19 -17.18 5.82
CA GLU A 120 1.06 -16.87 7.25
C GLU A 120 1.51 -15.43 7.56
N CYS A 121 2.64 -14.98 6.98
CA CYS A 121 3.12 -13.60 7.11
C CYS A 121 2.12 -12.61 6.53
N PHE A 122 1.73 -12.79 5.28
CA PHE A 122 0.82 -11.90 4.57
C PHE A 122 -0.50 -11.72 5.31
N GLU A 123 -1.15 -12.80 5.73
CA GLU A 123 -2.39 -12.76 6.50
C GLU A 123 -2.23 -12.14 7.90
N SER A 124 -1.02 -12.17 8.48
CA SER A 124 -0.79 -11.60 9.81
C SER A 124 -0.63 -10.09 9.80
N ILE A 125 -0.15 -9.51 8.69
CA ILE A 125 0.16 -8.08 8.57
C ILE A 125 -1.05 -7.21 8.88
N PRO A 126 -2.21 -7.33 8.20
CA PRO A 126 -3.37 -6.49 8.48
C PRO A 126 -3.90 -6.68 9.90
N LYS A 127 -3.84 -7.91 10.44
CA LYS A 127 -4.25 -8.21 11.82
C LYS A 127 -3.35 -7.50 12.85
N GLN A 128 -2.05 -7.35 12.55
CA GLN A 128 -1.10 -6.66 13.42
C GLN A 128 -1.21 -5.13 13.29
N LEU A 129 -1.43 -4.62 12.07
CA LEU A 129 -1.65 -3.20 11.82
C LEU A 129 -2.95 -2.67 12.44
N ALA A 130 -3.97 -3.52 12.60
CA ALA A 130 -5.23 -3.17 13.27
C ALA A 130 -5.10 -3.02 14.78
N LYS A 131 -3.98 -3.42 15.39
CA LYS A 131 -3.74 -3.28 16.84
C LYS A 131 -3.30 -1.85 17.18
N GLU A 132 -3.50 -1.46 18.45
CA GLU A 132 -3.02 -0.19 18.98
C GLU A 132 -1.48 -0.07 18.83
N ASN A 133 -0.75 -1.11 19.23
CA ASN A 133 0.68 -1.22 18.98
C ASN A 133 0.92 -1.84 17.59
N LYS A 134 1.24 -1.00 16.62
CA LYS A 134 1.48 -1.38 15.21
C LYS A 134 2.86 -2.01 14.95
N LYS A 135 3.64 -2.30 15.99
CA LYS A 135 4.94 -2.97 15.86
C LYS A 135 4.75 -4.40 15.40
N PHE A 136 5.35 -4.76 14.26
CA PHE A 136 5.30 -6.13 13.75
C PHE A 136 6.06 -7.09 14.68
N GLN A 137 5.42 -8.19 15.04
CA GLN A 137 5.95 -9.21 15.96
C GLN A 137 5.83 -10.60 15.34
N TYR A 138 6.94 -11.28 15.14
CA TYR A 138 6.97 -12.62 14.56
C TYR A 138 6.18 -13.66 15.39
N SER A 139 6.21 -13.53 16.72
CA SER A 139 5.46 -14.40 17.64
C SER A 139 3.94 -14.34 17.48
N LEU A 140 3.42 -13.28 16.81
CA LEU A 140 2.00 -13.12 16.51
C LEU A 140 1.58 -13.74 15.18
N ILE A 141 2.52 -14.16 14.33
CA ILE A 141 2.21 -14.92 13.12
C ILE A 141 1.65 -16.28 13.52
N ARG A 142 2.39 -16.98 14.38
CA ARG A 142 2.04 -18.30 14.93
C ARG A 142 2.72 -18.49 16.29
N LYS A 143 2.08 -19.25 17.19
CA LYS A 143 2.70 -19.58 18.47
C LYS A 143 4.07 -20.25 18.27
N GLY A 144 5.11 -19.67 18.85
CA GLY A 144 6.48 -20.15 18.73
C GLY A 144 7.23 -19.75 17.46
N ALA A 145 6.66 -18.88 16.62
CA ALA A 145 7.34 -18.35 15.44
C ALA A 145 8.57 -17.52 15.84
N LYS A 146 9.69 -17.77 15.18
CA LYS A 146 10.96 -17.03 15.36
C LYS A 146 11.28 -16.19 14.14
N ALA A 147 11.91 -15.04 14.33
CA ALA A 147 12.34 -14.15 13.26
C ALA A 147 13.13 -14.90 12.17
N SER A 148 14.08 -15.74 12.56
CA SER A 148 14.91 -16.53 11.61
C SER A 148 14.12 -17.40 10.63
N GLN A 149 12.89 -17.75 10.97
CA GLN A 149 12.03 -18.59 10.10
C GLN A 149 11.23 -17.78 9.07
N TYR A 150 10.97 -16.49 9.35
CA TYR A 150 10.03 -15.66 8.60
C TYR A 150 10.67 -14.42 7.97
N THR A 151 11.93 -14.10 8.27
CA THR A 151 12.61 -12.93 7.69
C THR A 151 12.63 -12.97 6.17
N GLY A 152 12.91 -14.14 5.58
CA GLY A 152 12.88 -14.30 4.11
C GLY A 152 11.47 -14.16 3.52
N SER A 153 10.43 -14.57 4.27
CA SER A 153 9.03 -14.40 3.83
C SER A 153 8.61 -12.95 3.83
N ILE A 154 8.96 -12.19 4.89
CA ILE A 154 8.71 -10.74 4.95
C ILE A 154 9.48 -10.00 3.86
N GLN A 155 10.76 -10.36 3.63
CA GLN A 155 11.55 -9.75 2.56
C GLN A 155 10.89 -9.97 1.19
N ARG A 156 10.38 -11.16 0.91
CA ARG A 156 9.70 -11.45 -0.36
C ARG A 156 8.41 -10.63 -0.55
N ILE A 157 7.65 -10.40 0.52
CA ILE A 157 6.44 -9.55 0.47
C ILE A 157 6.83 -8.08 0.21
N GLU A 158 7.96 -7.63 0.77
CA GLU A 158 8.50 -6.30 0.52
C GLU A 158 9.06 -6.17 -0.92
N ASP A 159 9.81 -7.16 -1.40
CA ASP A 159 10.34 -7.20 -2.77
C ASP A 159 9.21 -7.21 -3.83
N ALA A 160 8.03 -7.73 -3.45
CA ALA A 160 6.82 -7.66 -4.28
C ALA A 160 6.14 -6.28 -4.23
N GLY A 161 6.68 -5.30 -3.48
CA GLY A 161 6.13 -3.96 -3.38
C GLY A 161 4.82 -3.85 -2.57
N ILE A 162 4.45 -4.91 -1.81
CA ILE A 162 3.17 -4.95 -1.08
C ILE A 162 3.27 -4.23 0.26
N ILE A 163 4.44 -4.26 0.88
CA ILE A 163 4.72 -3.58 2.14
C ILE A 163 6.02 -2.79 2.06
N THR A 164 6.13 -1.79 2.92
CA THR A 164 7.37 -1.09 3.22
C THR A 164 7.64 -1.22 4.71
N ARG A 165 8.87 -1.63 5.07
CA ARG A 165 9.27 -1.71 6.47
C ARG A 165 9.70 -0.34 6.98
N CYS A 166 9.08 0.10 8.07
CA CYS A 166 9.50 1.29 8.80
C CYS A 166 10.24 0.89 10.08
N TYR A 167 11.42 1.44 10.26
CA TYR A 167 12.24 1.19 11.45
C TYR A 167 12.26 2.42 12.35
N ASN A 168 12.24 2.18 13.67
CA ASN A 168 12.46 3.27 14.62
C ASN A 168 13.96 3.60 14.66
N LEU A 169 14.28 4.87 14.54
CA LEU A 169 15.63 5.35 14.80
C LEU A 169 15.89 5.33 16.31
N HIS A 170 16.99 4.71 16.71
CA HIS A 170 17.46 4.73 18.09
C HIS A 170 18.44 5.88 18.35
N ILE A 171 19.13 6.31 17.31
CA ILE A 171 20.12 7.41 17.33
C ILE A 171 19.79 8.35 16.19
N THR A 172 19.71 9.65 16.49
CA THR A 172 19.41 10.69 15.49
C THR A 172 20.67 11.37 14.93
N GLU A 173 21.84 10.77 15.16
CA GLU A 173 23.12 11.27 14.64
C GLU A 173 23.40 10.65 13.26
N LEU A 174 24.04 11.43 12.37
CA LEU A 174 24.44 10.96 11.04
C LEU A 174 25.77 10.19 11.11
N PRO A 175 25.95 9.10 10.31
CA PRO A 175 24.94 8.52 9.41
C PRO A 175 23.80 7.82 10.16
N LEU A 176 22.61 7.87 9.57
CA LEU A 176 21.43 7.16 10.09
C LEU A 176 21.56 5.67 9.75
N ASP A 177 21.78 4.81 10.77
CA ASP A 177 21.79 3.35 10.67
C ASP A 177 20.47 2.73 11.12
#